data_13087d43fae89316bcbcadb8bc61553c
#
_entry.id   13087d43fae89316bcbcadb8bc61553c
#
_cell.length_a   1.000
_cell.length_b   1.000
_cell.length_c   1.000
_cell.angle_alpha   90.00
_cell.angle_beta   90.00
_cell.angle_gamma   90.00
#
_symmetry.space_group_name_H-M   'P 1'
#
loop_
_entity.id
_entity.type
_entity.pdbx_description
1 polymer ?
#
loop_
_entity_poly.entity_id
_entity_poly.type
_entity_poly.pdbx_seq_one_letter_code
_entity_poly.pdbx_strand_id
1 'polypeptide(L)'
;VTEIFIRINSQGAKLNQADFAMSKIAANVTYGGNMLRKAIDYFSHLSVQPEWYADMAKDKEFMNSIFASKLRWLKDDREEIFDPDYNDILRIAFMYKFGRAKMKDLVSLLGGRDFETREYKEEIAENSFGQLTSGVIDFMNEYTFSNFVLAIKSAGFIASKLINSQITLDFAYTLYLLLNADPNIDKTQIKHYVIKWYVMTTLTSRYITSPETVMDMDIKRIQERGFLTYFREVEAANLSDTFWDIALVQYLET
;
A
#
# COMPACT_ATOMS: atom_id res chain seq x y z
N VAL A 1 -4.42 -26.47 -3.05
CA VAL A 1 -3.74 -25.18 -3.31
C VAL A 1 -2.69 -25.36 -4.41
N THR A 2 -1.76 -26.34 -4.28
CA THR A 2 -0.68 -26.60 -5.25
C THR A 2 -1.22 -26.91 -6.67
N GLU A 3 -2.32 -27.62 -6.78
CA GLU A 3 -2.92 -28.02 -8.07
C GLU A 3 -3.56 -26.83 -8.82
N ILE A 4 -4.12 -25.86 -8.08
CA ILE A 4 -4.65 -24.61 -8.65
C ILE A 4 -3.48 -23.76 -9.19
N PHE A 5 -2.38 -23.68 -8.45
CA PHE A 5 -1.15 -23.01 -8.89
C PHE A 5 -0.56 -23.61 -10.17
N ILE A 6 -0.52 -24.94 -10.27
CA ILE A 6 -0.05 -25.64 -11.46
C ILE A 6 -0.96 -25.35 -12.67
N ARG A 7 -2.28 -25.34 -12.48
CA ARG A 7 -3.24 -25.03 -13.55
C ARG A 7 -3.15 -23.58 -14.04
N ILE A 8 -3.03 -22.61 -13.14
CA ILE A 8 -2.89 -21.19 -13.51
C ILE A 8 -1.57 -20.96 -14.27
N ASN A 9 -0.47 -21.54 -13.81
CA ASN A 9 0.82 -21.45 -14.51
C ASN A 9 0.82 -22.17 -15.87
N SER A 10 0.11 -23.28 -16.02
CA SER A 10 -0.01 -24.00 -17.29
C SER A 10 -0.85 -23.27 -18.34
N GLN A 11 -1.67 -22.30 -17.94
CA GLN A 11 -2.46 -21.45 -18.82
C GLN A 11 -1.77 -20.12 -19.18
N GLY A 12 -0.51 -19.94 -18.77
CA GLY A 12 0.32 -18.78 -19.15
C GLY A 12 0.06 -17.50 -18.34
N ALA A 13 -0.78 -17.53 -17.32
CA ALA A 13 -0.95 -16.41 -16.39
C ALA A 13 0.29 -16.30 -15.49
N LYS A 14 1.05 -15.22 -15.63
CA LYS A 14 2.19 -14.93 -14.72
C LYS A 14 1.62 -14.46 -13.37
N LEU A 15 1.69 -15.32 -12.36
CA LEU A 15 1.40 -14.94 -10.98
C LEU A 15 2.41 -13.91 -10.49
N ASN A 16 1.92 -12.83 -9.92
CA ASN A 16 2.75 -11.83 -9.25
C ASN A 16 3.03 -12.22 -7.79
N GLN A 17 3.89 -11.48 -7.09
CA GLN A 17 4.25 -11.79 -5.71
C GLN A 17 3.08 -11.57 -4.73
N ALA A 18 2.14 -10.66 -5.05
CA ALA A 18 0.95 -10.46 -4.24
C ALA A 18 -0.02 -11.64 -4.35
N ASP A 19 -0.14 -12.30 -5.51
CA ASP A 19 -0.92 -13.55 -5.65
C ASP A 19 -0.37 -14.65 -4.74
N PHE A 20 0.96 -14.77 -4.65
CA PHE A 20 1.60 -15.71 -3.73
C PHE A 20 1.35 -15.34 -2.27
N ALA A 21 1.40 -14.05 -1.92
CA ALA A 21 1.08 -13.58 -0.59
C ALA A 21 -0.38 -13.90 -0.23
N MET A 22 -1.33 -13.56 -1.11
CA MET A 22 -2.76 -13.85 -0.93
C MET A 22 -3.04 -15.34 -0.78
N SER A 23 -2.32 -16.18 -1.52
CA SER A 23 -2.44 -17.63 -1.40
C SER A 23 -1.92 -18.16 -0.07
N LYS A 24 -0.79 -17.62 0.41
CA LYS A 24 -0.27 -17.96 1.75
C LYS A 24 -1.20 -17.50 2.87
N ILE A 25 -1.74 -16.30 2.73
CA ILE A 25 -2.73 -15.76 3.67
C ILE A 25 -3.95 -16.69 3.72
N ALA A 26 -4.53 -17.03 2.57
CA ALA A 26 -5.70 -17.91 2.50
C ALA A 26 -5.47 -19.31 3.08
N ALA A 27 -4.25 -19.85 2.91
CA ALA A 27 -3.89 -21.18 3.40
C ALA A 27 -3.62 -21.22 4.92
N ASN A 28 -3.41 -20.07 5.55
CA ASN A 28 -3.09 -20.03 6.97
C ASN A 28 -4.34 -19.84 7.83
N VAL A 29 -4.82 -20.95 8.41
CA VAL A 29 -5.97 -20.96 9.32
C VAL A 29 -5.57 -20.55 10.73
N THR A 30 -4.36 -20.89 11.15
CA THR A 30 -3.86 -20.73 12.53
C THR A 30 -3.82 -19.26 12.95
N TYR A 31 -3.37 -18.38 12.08
CA TYR A 31 -3.23 -16.94 12.37
C TYR A 31 -4.34 -16.09 11.76
N GLY A 32 -5.51 -16.68 11.48
CA GLY A 32 -6.68 -15.94 11.00
C GLY A 32 -6.59 -15.45 9.55
N GLY A 33 -5.70 -16.05 8.75
CA GLY A 33 -5.46 -15.64 7.37
C GLY A 33 -6.72 -15.67 6.50
N ASN A 34 -7.65 -16.60 6.77
CA ASN A 34 -8.91 -16.68 6.04
C ASN A 34 -9.74 -15.39 6.16
N MET A 35 -9.87 -14.83 7.38
CA MET A 35 -10.58 -13.57 7.60
C MET A 35 -9.82 -12.37 7.05
N LEU A 36 -8.50 -12.36 7.20
CA LEU A 36 -7.64 -11.33 6.62
C LEU A 36 -7.78 -11.31 5.09
N ARG A 37 -7.78 -12.48 4.44
CA ARG A 37 -8.00 -12.60 3.01
C ARG A 37 -9.33 -12.02 2.59
N LYS A 38 -10.42 -12.43 3.26
CA LYS A 38 -11.78 -11.91 3.00
C LYS A 38 -11.83 -10.39 3.17
N ALA A 39 -11.18 -9.84 4.20
CA ALA A 39 -11.16 -8.41 4.45
C ALA A 39 -10.52 -7.63 3.30
N ILE A 40 -9.39 -8.11 2.79
CA ILE A 40 -8.68 -7.50 1.64
C ILE A 40 -9.56 -7.59 0.38
N ASP A 41 -10.09 -8.79 0.07
CA ASP A 41 -10.92 -9.01 -1.12
C ASP A 41 -12.20 -8.15 -1.06
N TYR A 42 -12.86 -8.07 0.11
CA TYR A 42 -14.08 -7.28 0.29
C TYR A 42 -13.81 -5.79 0.22
N PHE A 43 -12.71 -5.30 0.79
CA PHE A 43 -12.35 -3.89 0.65
C PHE A 43 -12.16 -3.52 -0.82
N SER A 44 -11.33 -4.26 -1.54
CA SER A 44 -11.06 -4.01 -2.96
C SER A 44 -12.33 -4.07 -3.83
N HIS A 45 -13.27 -4.93 -3.46
CA HIS A 45 -14.54 -5.01 -4.20
C HIS A 45 -15.46 -3.84 -3.89
N LEU A 46 -15.58 -3.49 -2.60
CA LEU A 46 -16.46 -2.41 -2.15
C LEU A 46 -15.98 -1.01 -2.53
N SER A 47 -14.67 -0.78 -2.68
CA SER A 47 -14.14 0.50 -3.15
C SER A 47 -14.61 0.82 -4.57
N VAL A 48 -14.80 -0.21 -5.40
CA VAL A 48 -15.30 -0.06 -6.78
C VAL A 48 -16.82 -0.20 -6.88
N GLN A 49 -17.42 -1.05 -6.06
CA GLN A 49 -18.86 -1.40 -6.11
C GLN A 49 -19.48 -1.36 -4.69
N PRO A 50 -19.74 -0.18 -4.14
CA PRO A 50 -20.29 -0.01 -2.78
C PRO A 50 -21.63 -0.71 -2.55
N GLU A 51 -22.47 -0.84 -3.57
CA GLU A 51 -23.75 -1.53 -3.52
C GLU A 51 -23.64 -3.01 -3.18
N TRP A 52 -22.49 -3.63 -3.45
CA TRP A 52 -22.24 -5.04 -3.10
C TRP A 52 -22.14 -5.27 -1.58
N TYR A 53 -22.13 -4.21 -0.76
CA TYR A 53 -22.14 -4.32 0.70
C TYR A 53 -23.28 -5.20 1.23
N ALA A 54 -24.45 -5.17 0.57
CA ALA A 54 -25.60 -6.00 0.93
C ALA A 54 -25.32 -7.50 0.76
N ASP A 55 -24.50 -7.88 -0.23
CA ASP A 55 -24.10 -9.28 -0.45
C ASP A 55 -23.01 -9.70 0.53
N MET A 56 -22.01 -8.85 0.78
CA MET A 56 -21.01 -9.08 1.81
C MET A 56 -21.65 -9.28 3.19
N ALA A 57 -22.69 -8.52 3.52
CA ALA A 57 -23.41 -8.63 4.80
C ALA A 57 -24.11 -9.98 5.03
N LYS A 58 -24.26 -10.82 3.99
CA LYS A 58 -24.78 -12.19 4.11
C LYS A 58 -23.73 -13.16 4.64
N ASP A 59 -22.43 -12.84 4.56
CA ASP A 59 -21.34 -13.61 5.17
C ASP A 59 -21.32 -13.39 6.69
N LYS A 60 -22.11 -14.18 7.41
CA LYS A 60 -22.27 -14.06 8.87
C LYS A 60 -20.96 -14.27 9.62
N GLU A 61 -20.07 -15.12 9.12
CA GLU A 61 -18.77 -15.37 9.73
C GLU A 61 -17.90 -14.12 9.65
N PHE A 62 -17.83 -13.49 8.47
CA PHE A 62 -17.10 -12.25 8.27
C PHE A 62 -17.70 -11.09 9.09
N MET A 63 -19.02 -10.98 9.13
CA MET A 63 -19.72 -9.92 9.87
C MET A 63 -19.46 -9.96 11.39
N ASN A 64 -19.06 -11.11 11.94
CA ASN A 64 -18.63 -11.26 13.32
C ASN A 64 -17.12 -11.00 13.52
N SER A 65 -16.36 -10.72 12.46
CA SER A 65 -14.94 -10.45 12.54
C SER A 65 -14.62 -9.00 12.94
N ILE A 66 -13.38 -8.76 13.37
CA ILE A 66 -12.86 -7.42 13.65
C ILE A 66 -12.86 -6.50 12.41
N PHE A 67 -12.88 -7.07 11.22
CA PHE A 67 -12.79 -6.35 9.96
C PHE A 67 -14.13 -5.76 9.51
N ALA A 68 -15.25 -6.39 9.83
CA ALA A 68 -16.56 -5.97 9.34
C ALA A 68 -16.88 -4.51 9.68
N SER A 69 -16.54 -4.07 10.91
CA SER A 69 -16.72 -2.68 11.34
C SER A 69 -15.84 -1.70 10.57
N LYS A 70 -14.70 -2.15 10.05
CA LYS A 70 -13.72 -1.33 9.30
C LYS A 70 -14.14 -1.09 7.86
N LEU A 71 -14.99 -1.96 7.30
CA LEU A 71 -15.50 -1.86 5.93
C LEU A 71 -16.86 -1.17 5.85
N ARG A 72 -17.47 -0.85 6.99
CA ARG A 72 -18.86 -0.34 7.02
C ARG A 72 -19.07 0.96 6.26
N TRP A 73 -18.09 1.83 6.25
CA TRP A 73 -18.16 3.12 5.58
C TRP A 73 -18.15 3.02 4.05
N LEU A 74 -17.56 1.95 3.50
CA LEU A 74 -17.48 1.72 2.05
C LEU A 74 -18.86 1.58 1.38
N LYS A 75 -19.91 1.20 2.11
CA LYS A 75 -21.26 1.14 1.57
C LYS A 75 -21.76 2.49 1.03
N ASP A 76 -21.24 3.59 1.61
CA ASP A 76 -21.60 4.96 1.27
C ASP A 76 -20.49 5.67 0.48
N ASP A 77 -19.39 4.97 0.17
CA ASP A 77 -18.26 5.51 -0.58
C ASP A 77 -18.67 5.90 -2.00
N ARG A 78 -18.15 7.03 -2.47
CA ARG A 78 -18.36 7.57 -3.82
C ARG A 78 -17.04 8.14 -4.37
N GLU A 79 -15.95 7.69 -3.81
CA GLU A 79 -14.62 8.11 -4.19
C GLU A 79 -14.15 7.30 -5.40
N GLU A 80 -13.57 7.97 -6.40
CA GLU A 80 -13.13 7.36 -7.65
C GLU A 80 -11.64 7.60 -7.93
N ILE A 81 -10.92 8.24 -7.00
CA ILE A 81 -9.50 8.58 -7.22
C ILE A 81 -8.60 7.45 -6.74
N PHE A 82 -8.99 6.77 -5.69
CA PHE A 82 -8.21 5.72 -5.06
C PHE A 82 -9.06 4.50 -4.77
N ASP A 83 -9.18 3.61 -5.76
CA ASP A 83 -9.85 2.31 -5.68
C ASP A 83 -8.80 1.20 -5.57
N PRO A 84 -8.23 0.98 -4.39
CA PRO A 84 -7.11 0.07 -4.22
C PRO A 84 -7.53 -1.39 -4.40
N ASP A 85 -6.75 -2.13 -5.19
CA ASP A 85 -6.88 -3.57 -5.29
C ASP A 85 -6.08 -4.28 -4.17
N TYR A 86 -6.11 -5.61 -4.14
CA TYR A 86 -5.39 -6.39 -3.13
C TYR A 86 -3.87 -6.22 -3.20
N ASN A 87 -3.29 -5.87 -4.38
CA ASN A 87 -1.86 -5.59 -4.49
C ASN A 87 -1.51 -4.31 -3.76
N ASP A 88 -2.33 -3.28 -3.93
CA ASP A 88 -2.14 -1.96 -3.31
C ASP A 88 -2.26 -2.06 -1.79
N ILE A 89 -3.31 -2.74 -1.30
CA ILE A 89 -3.55 -2.96 0.13
C ILE A 89 -2.37 -3.70 0.76
N LEU A 90 -1.92 -4.82 0.15
CA LEU A 90 -0.78 -5.59 0.65
C LEU A 90 0.51 -4.78 0.63
N ARG A 91 0.77 -4.04 -0.46
CA ARG A 91 1.96 -3.20 -0.61
C ARG A 91 2.02 -2.13 0.47
N ILE A 92 0.93 -1.38 0.65
CA ILE A 92 0.85 -0.30 1.63
C ILE A 92 0.98 -0.85 3.05
N ALA A 93 0.24 -1.89 3.41
CA ALA A 93 0.31 -2.52 4.73
C ALA A 93 1.72 -3.06 5.02
N PHE A 94 2.37 -3.67 4.02
CA PHE A 94 3.71 -4.19 4.13
C PHE A 94 4.76 -3.08 4.30
N MET A 95 4.71 -2.06 3.45
CA MET A 95 5.63 -0.93 3.58
C MET A 95 5.48 -0.23 4.94
N TYR A 96 4.25 -0.01 5.36
CA TYR A 96 3.95 0.71 6.60
C TYR A 96 4.41 -0.05 7.86
N LYS A 97 4.11 -1.35 7.96
CA LYS A 97 4.40 -2.11 9.19
C LYS A 97 5.77 -2.77 9.22
N PHE A 98 6.30 -3.17 8.07
CA PHE A 98 7.56 -3.90 8.01
C PHE A 98 8.75 -3.02 7.58
N GLY A 99 8.50 -1.80 7.11
CA GLY A 99 9.56 -0.93 6.59
C GLY A 99 10.27 -1.51 5.37
N ARG A 100 9.56 -2.29 4.55
CA ARG A 100 10.06 -2.99 3.37
C ARG A 100 9.06 -2.86 2.21
N ALA A 101 9.56 -2.80 0.97
CA ALA A 101 8.72 -2.66 -0.20
C ALA A 101 8.73 -3.86 -1.15
N LYS A 102 9.68 -4.78 -1.02
CA LYS A 102 9.81 -5.93 -1.93
C LYS A 102 8.80 -7.02 -1.58
N MET A 103 7.74 -7.17 -2.36
CA MET A 103 6.65 -8.12 -2.08
C MET A 103 7.11 -9.57 -1.92
N LYS A 104 8.22 -9.97 -2.54
CA LYS A 104 8.85 -11.28 -2.31
C LYS A 104 9.29 -11.49 -0.84
N ASP A 105 9.64 -10.39 -0.15
CA ASP A 105 10.03 -10.46 1.26
C ASP A 105 8.80 -10.72 2.14
N LEU A 106 7.64 -10.11 1.82
CA LEU A 106 6.37 -10.44 2.47
C LEU A 106 6.04 -11.93 2.34
N VAL A 107 6.10 -12.48 1.13
CA VAL A 107 5.87 -13.91 0.88
C VAL A 107 6.80 -14.79 1.72
N SER A 108 8.06 -14.39 1.87
CA SER A 108 9.05 -15.11 2.69
C SER A 108 8.72 -15.04 4.17
N LEU A 109 8.39 -13.85 4.68
CA LEU A 109 8.03 -13.61 6.09
C LEU A 109 6.76 -14.36 6.50
N LEU A 110 5.72 -14.35 5.66
CA LEU A 110 4.51 -15.12 5.88
C LEU A 110 4.74 -16.65 5.86
N GLY A 111 5.85 -17.09 5.25
CA GLY A 111 6.32 -18.47 5.34
C GLY A 111 7.20 -18.76 6.55
N GLY A 112 7.47 -17.76 7.40
CA GLY A 112 8.30 -17.90 8.58
C GLY A 112 9.81 -17.78 8.34
N ARG A 113 10.23 -17.25 7.17
CA ARG A 113 11.66 -17.16 6.83
C ARG A 113 12.37 -16.09 7.66
N ASP A 114 13.39 -16.52 8.39
CA ASP A 114 14.39 -15.65 9.01
C ASP A 114 15.39 -15.17 7.94
N PHE A 115 15.59 -13.87 7.78
CA PHE A 115 16.51 -13.33 6.78
C PHE A 115 17.97 -13.40 7.20
N GLU A 116 18.24 -13.51 8.50
CA GLU A 116 19.61 -13.60 9.04
C GLU A 116 20.11 -15.05 9.00
N THR A 117 19.34 -15.97 9.61
CA THR A 117 19.71 -17.39 9.69
C THR A 117 19.32 -18.19 8.45
N ARG A 118 18.41 -17.67 7.63
CA ARG A 118 17.78 -18.33 6.46
C ARG A 118 16.93 -19.56 6.82
N GLU A 119 16.68 -19.80 8.10
CA GLU A 119 15.82 -20.86 8.59
C GLU A 119 14.36 -20.45 8.55
N TYR A 120 13.47 -21.43 8.75
CA TYR A 120 12.03 -21.20 8.87
C TYR A 120 11.61 -21.39 10.32
N LYS A 121 11.00 -20.34 10.91
CA LYS A 121 10.54 -20.28 12.29
C LYS A 121 9.08 -19.90 12.35
N GLU A 122 8.29 -20.65 13.11
CA GLU A 122 6.85 -20.40 13.27
C GLU A 122 6.57 -19.04 13.90
N GLU A 123 7.37 -18.63 14.86
CA GLU A 123 7.29 -17.32 15.52
C GLU A 123 7.38 -16.15 14.52
N ILE A 124 8.22 -16.28 13.48
CA ILE A 124 8.33 -15.25 12.44
C ILE A 124 7.05 -15.19 11.60
N ALA A 125 6.46 -16.35 11.26
CA ALA A 125 5.20 -16.40 10.56
C ALA A 125 4.07 -15.75 11.39
N GLU A 126 3.93 -16.15 12.66
CA GLU A 126 2.94 -15.60 13.58
C GLU A 126 3.06 -14.07 13.71
N ASN A 127 4.25 -13.58 13.98
CA ASN A 127 4.52 -12.15 14.10
C ASN A 127 4.23 -11.40 12.79
N SER A 128 4.59 -11.99 11.65
CA SER A 128 4.33 -11.39 10.33
C SER A 128 2.84 -11.32 10.01
N PHE A 129 2.06 -12.34 10.35
CA PHE A 129 0.59 -12.30 10.22
C PHE A 129 -0.02 -11.23 11.12
N GLY A 130 0.45 -11.10 12.37
CA GLY A 130 0.01 -10.06 13.31
C GLY A 130 0.30 -8.64 12.79
N GLN A 131 1.52 -8.40 12.31
CA GLN A 131 1.91 -7.12 11.74
C GLN A 131 1.11 -6.78 10.47
N LEU A 132 0.94 -7.75 9.56
CA LEU A 132 0.18 -7.55 8.34
C LEU A 132 -1.29 -7.25 8.65
N THR A 133 -1.90 -8.00 9.56
CA THR A 133 -3.28 -7.77 10.02
C THR A 133 -3.44 -6.36 10.57
N SER A 134 -2.52 -5.91 11.44
CA SER A 134 -2.51 -4.55 11.95
C SER A 134 -2.38 -3.51 10.84
N GLY A 135 -1.50 -3.75 9.87
CA GLY A 135 -1.31 -2.85 8.72
C GLY A 135 -2.54 -2.72 7.85
N VAL A 136 -3.22 -3.84 7.60
CA VAL A 136 -4.48 -3.85 6.83
C VAL A 136 -5.60 -3.13 7.60
N ILE A 137 -5.70 -3.30 8.92
CA ILE A 137 -6.67 -2.57 9.76
C ILE A 137 -6.43 -1.06 9.72
N ASP A 138 -5.17 -0.64 9.82
CA ASP A 138 -4.82 0.79 9.76
C ASP A 138 -5.07 1.38 8.37
N PHE A 139 -4.79 0.60 7.31
CA PHE A 139 -5.13 0.95 5.94
C PHE A 139 -6.63 1.22 5.77
N MET A 140 -7.49 0.37 6.35
CA MET A 140 -8.96 0.42 6.24
C MET A 140 -9.61 1.51 7.11
N ASN A 141 -8.83 2.32 7.80
CA ASN A 141 -9.38 3.36 8.65
C ASN A 141 -10.00 4.49 7.82
N GLU A 142 -11.34 4.65 7.92
CA GLU A 142 -12.12 5.64 7.17
C GLU A 142 -11.53 7.06 7.26
N TYR A 143 -11.25 7.51 8.48
CA TYR A 143 -10.74 8.87 8.70
C TYR A 143 -9.40 9.10 8.00
N THR A 144 -8.49 8.14 8.13
CA THR A 144 -7.15 8.22 7.54
C THR A 144 -7.22 8.15 6.02
N PHE A 145 -8.01 7.23 5.48
CA PHE A 145 -8.22 7.04 4.05
C PHE A 145 -8.84 8.29 3.41
N SER A 146 -9.96 8.76 3.94
CA SER A 146 -10.67 9.92 3.42
C SER A 146 -9.83 11.20 3.47
N ASN A 147 -9.08 11.43 4.55
CA ASN A 147 -8.20 12.61 4.64
C ASN A 147 -7.03 12.53 3.66
N PHE A 148 -6.49 11.35 3.41
CA PHE A 148 -5.48 11.17 2.37
C PHE A 148 -6.05 11.51 0.99
N VAL A 149 -7.19 10.96 0.63
CA VAL A 149 -7.85 11.24 -0.65
C VAL A 149 -8.15 12.74 -0.80
N LEU A 150 -8.66 13.39 0.25
CA LEU A 150 -8.86 14.84 0.26
C LEU A 150 -7.54 15.63 0.09
N ALA A 151 -6.44 15.13 0.63
CA ALA A 151 -5.12 15.73 0.41
C ALA A 151 -4.73 15.67 -1.08
N ILE A 152 -4.87 14.51 -1.72
CA ILE A 152 -4.57 14.31 -3.15
C ILE A 152 -5.48 15.18 -4.03
N LYS A 153 -6.79 15.22 -3.74
CA LYS A 153 -7.74 16.13 -4.43
C LYS A 153 -7.35 17.59 -4.33
N SER A 154 -6.88 18.02 -3.17
CA SER A 154 -6.47 19.42 -2.95
C SER A 154 -5.19 19.81 -3.71
N ALA A 155 -4.42 18.83 -4.17
CA ALA A 155 -3.28 19.03 -5.06
C ALA A 155 -3.67 19.11 -6.56
N GLY A 156 -4.97 19.05 -6.88
CA GLY A 156 -5.48 19.12 -8.25
C GLY A 156 -5.79 17.77 -8.90
N PHE A 157 -5.50 16.64 -8.24
CA PHE A 157 -5.82 15.30 -8.74
C PHE A 157 -7.29 14.96 -8.40
N ILE A 158 -8.22 15.55 -9.15
CA ILE A 158 -9.66 15.51 -8.86
C ILE A 158 -10.41 14.41 -9.62
N ALA A 159 -9.73 13.65 -10.47
CA ALA A 159 -10.30 12.54 -11.22
C ALA A 159 -9.26 11.43 -11.41
N SER A 160 -9.71 10.17 -11.45
CA SER A 160 -8.84 8.99 -11.59
C SER A 160 -7.92 9.05 -12.80
N LYS A 161 -8.38 9.62 -13.92
CA LYS A 161 -7.55 9.81 -15.13
C LYS A 161 -6.32 10.71 -14.93
N LEU A 162 -6.25 11.47 -13.84
CA LEU A 162 -5.10 12.29 -13.49
C LEU A 162 -4.07 11.51 -12.66
N ILE A 163 -4.41 10.32 -12.21
CA ILE A 163 -3.52 9.42 -11.47
C ILE A 163 -2.74 8.57 -12.47
N ASN A 164 -1.54 9.00 -12.82
CA ASN A 164 -0.72 8.33 -13.82
C ASN A 164 -0.02 7.05 -13.31
N SER A 165 0.08 6.89 -11.99
CA SER A 165 0.80 5.78 -11.36
C SER A 165 0.18 5.42 -10.01
N GLN A 166 -0.51 4.29 -9.98
CA GLN A 166 -1.08 3.71 -8.75
C GLN A 166 0.02 3.44 -7.71
N ILE A 167 1.15 2.88 -8.14
CA ILE A 167 2.32 2.62 -7.27
C ILE A 167 2.84 3.89 -6.57
N THR A 168 2.83 5.03 -7.27
CA THR A 168 3.24 6.31 -6.67
C THR A 168 2.21 6.77 -5.62
N LEU A 169 0.93 6.53 -5.88
CA LEU A 169 -0.15 6.83 -4.93
C LEU A 169 -0.08 5.93 -3.70
N ASP A 170 0.23 4.64 -3.87
CA ASP A 170 0.44 3.68 -2.77
C ASP A 170 1.56 4.13 -1.83
N PHE A 171 2.68 4.59 -2.39
CA PHE A 171 3.77 5.12 -1.57
C PHE A 171 3.37 6.40 -0.84
N ALA A 172 2.63 7.28 -1.49
CA ALA A 172 2.12 8.51 -0.86
C ALA A 172 1.17 8.19 0.31
N TYR A 173 0.31 7.17 0.17
CA TYR A 173 -0.55 6.73 1.28
C TYR A 173 0.27 6.06 2.40
N THR A 174 1.25 5.23 2.05
CA THR A 174 2.20 4.69 3.04
C THR A 174 2.88 5.80 3.82
N LEU A 175 3.38 6.83 3.12
CA LEU A 175 4.00 7.98 3.75
C LEU A 175 3.03 8.72 4.67
N TYR A 176 1.78 8.90 4.25
CA TYR A 176 0.74 9.52 5.08
C TYR A 176 0.54 8.74 6.38
N LEU A 177 0.48 7.40 6.33
CA LEU A 177 0.38 6.54 7.51
C LEU A 177 1.61 6.65 8.42
N LEU A 178 2.83 6.61 7.84
CA LEU A 178 4.08 6.72 8.58
C LEU A 178 4.18 8.06 9.32
N LEU A 179 3.86 9.17 8.65
CA LEU A 179 3.94 10.50 9.25
C LEU A 179 2.88 10.72 10.33
N ASN A 180 1.69 10.13 10.17
CA ASN A 180 0.67 10.16 11.21
C ASN A 180 1.07 9.36 12.47
N ALA A 181 1.85 8.29 12.30
CA ALA A 181 2.34 7.48 13.41
C ALA A 181 3.57 8.08 14.09
N ASP A 182 4.34 8.95 13.43
CA ASP A 182 5.55 9.55 13.98
C ASP A 182 5.20 10.72 14.93
N PRO A 183 5.54 10.64 16.23
CA PRO A 183 5.27 11.71 17.19
C PRO A 183 6.12 12.96 16.96
N ASN A 184 7.23 12.88 16.21
CA ASN A 184 8.12 14.00 15.95
C ASN A 184 7.67 14.87 14.75
N ILE A 185 6.66 14.45 14.03
CA ILE A 185 6.12 15.18 12.88
C ILE A 185 4.93 16.03 13.31
N ASP A 186 4.99 17.32 12.96
CA ASP A 186 3.85 18.22 13.12
C ASP A 186 2.68 17.76 12.25
N LYS A 187 1.60 17.36 12.90
CA LYS A 187 0.40 16.82 12.24
C LYS A 187 -0.23 17.81 11.25
N THR A 188 -0.08 19.10 11.49
CA THR A 188 -0.60 20.15 10.59
C THR A 188 0.15 20.20 9.26
N GLN A 189 1.38 19.73 9.21
CA GLN A 189 2.24 19.73 8.04
C GLN A 189 2.18 18.45 7.20
N ILE A 190 1.60 17.37 7.73
CA ILE A 190 1.57 16.06 7.06
C ILE A 190 0.97 16.16 5.66
N LYS A 191 -0.18 16.82 5.54
CA LYS A 191 -0.83 17.05 4.25
C LYS A 191 0.11 17.69 3.24
N HIS A 192 0.82 18.75 3.65
CA HIS A 192 1.78 19.47 2.80
C HIS A 192 2.91 18.56 2.33
N TYR A 193 3.51 17.80 3.25
CA TYR A 193 4.62 16.90 2.91
C TYR A 193 4.20 15.79 1.96
N VAL A 194 3.04 15.17 2.20
CA VAL A 194 2.53 14.08 1.37
C VAL A 194 2.20 14.56 -0.05
N ILE A 195 1.51 15.70 -0.17
CA ILE A 195 1.22 16.30 -1.47
C ILE A 195 2.53 16.61 -2.22
N LYS A 196 3.46 17.26 -1.56
CA LYS A 196 4.73 17.65 -2.18
C LYS A 196 5.53 16.43 -2.62
N TRP A 197 5.59 15.38 -1.79
CA TRP A 197 6.20 14.11 -2.16
C TRP A 197 5.53 13.47 -3.37
N TYR A 198 4.20 13.38 -3.36
CA TYR A 198 3.42 12.77 -4.44
C TYR A 198 3.63 13.52 -5.77
N VAL A 199 3.50 14.84 -5.76
CA VAL A 199 3.71 15.67 -6.96
C VAL A 199 5.14 15.54 -7.48
N MET A 200 6.15 15.69 -6.61
CA MET A 200 7.56 15.56 -6.97
C MET A 200 7.86 14.18 -7.59
N THR A 201 7.44 13.10 -6.94
CA THR A 201 7.72 11.74 -7.41
C THR A 201 6.96 11.38 -8.68
N THR A 202 5.79 11.98 -8.92
CA THR A 202 5.06 11.89 -10.17
C THR A 202 5.78 12.63 -11.29
N LEU A 203 6.17 13.88 -11.09
CA LEU A 203 6.88 14.70 -12.08
C LEU A 203 8.24 14.11 -12.47
N THR A 204 8.95 13.52 -11.52
CA THR A 204 10.30 12.95 -11.75
C THR A 204 10.28 11.47 -12.12
N SER A 205 9.08 10.88 -12.25
CA SER A 205 8.92 9.45 -12.59
C SER A 205 9.70 8.51 -11.67
N ARG A 206 9.84 8.88 -10.38
CA ARG A 206 10.72 8.24 -9.40
C ARG A 206 10.49 6.73 -9.26
N TYR A 207 9.24 6.29 -9.33
CA TYR A 207 8.86 4.88 -9.12
C TYR A 207 8.54 4.11 -10.41
N ILE A 208 8.97 4.60 -11.58
CA ILE A 208 8.71 3.90 -12.85
C ILE A 208 9.69 2.74 -13.02
N THR A 209 10.99 2.96 -12.79
CA THR A 209 12.00 1.91 -12.96
C THR A 209 12.30 1.24 -11.63
N SER A 210 12.07 -0.08 -11.56
CA SER A 210 12.30 -0.89 -10.35
C SER A 210 11.61 -0.32 -9.08
N PRO A 211 10.28 -0.09 -9.11
CA PRO A 211 9.56 0.64 -8.07
C PRO A 211 9.79 0.07 -6.66
N GLU A 212 9.68 -1.25 -6.48
CA GLU A 212 9.91 -1.88 -5.17
C GLU A 212 11.31 -1.61 -4.60
N THR A 213 12.32 -1.53 -5.46
CA THR A 213 13.71 -1.28 -5.01
C THR A 213 13.87 0.17 -4.56
N VAL A 214 13.31 1.12 -5.30
CA VAL A 214 13.38 2.54 -4.97
C VAL A 214 12.57 2.84 -3.70
N MET A 215 11.37 2.29 -3.59
CA MET A 215 10.53 2.43 -2.39
C MET A 215 11.19 1.83 -1.14
N ASP A 216 11.81 0.64 -1.27
CA ASP A 216 12.54 -0.02 -0.18
C ASP A 216 13.71 0.83 0.30
N MET A 217 14.42 1.47 -0.63
CA MET A 217 15.48 2.44 -0.32
C MET A 217 14.91 3.68 0.38
N ASP A 218 13.82 4.26 -0.14
CA ASP A 218 13.21 5.45 0.43
C ASP A 218 12.74 5.21 1.88
N ILE A 219 12.06 4.09 2.13
CA ILE A 219 11.62 3.73 3.48
C ILE A 219 12.81 3.59 4.44
N LYS A 220 13.87 2.88 4.03
CA LYS A 220 15.08 2.72 4.84
C LYS A 220 15.73 4.06 5.16
N ARG A 221 15.83 4.95 4.17
CA ARG A 221 16.40 6.28 4.37
C ARG A 221 15.56 7.14 5.31
N ILE A 222 14.25 7.04 5.21
CA ILE A 222 13.32 7.70 6.15
C ILE A 222 13.55 7.16 7.57
N GLN A 223 13.70 5.86 7.75
CA GLN A 223 13.95 5.25 9.06
C GLN A 223 15.32 5.61 9.64
N GLU A 224 16.37 5.62 8.81
CA GLU A 224 17.74 5.90 9.22
C GLU A 224 18.01 7.37 9.55
N ARG A 225 17.39 8.29 8.80
CA ARG A 225 17.74 9.73 8.83
C ARG A 225 16.62 10.64 9.33
N GLY A 226 15.43 10.08 9.52
CA GLY A 226 14.21 10.82 9.74
C GLY A 226 13.65 11.42 8.44
N PHE A 227 12.34 11.51 8.38
CA PHE A 227 11.63 11.94 7.17
C PHE A 227 12.06 13.34 6.69
N LEU A 228 12.09 14.34 7.58
CA LEU A 228 12.34 15.72 7.17
C LEU A 228 13.73 15.93 6.56
N THR A 229 14.74 15.24 7.09
CA THR A 229 16.11 15.31 6.55
C THR A 229 16.14 14.68 5.17
N TYR A 230 15.62 13.47 5.03
CA TYR A 230 15.60 12.75 3.76
C TYR A 230 14.74 13.46 2.70
N PHE A 231 13.60 14.01 3.10
CA PHE A 231 12.72 14.76 2.20
C PHE A 231 13.45 15.93 1.54
N ARG A 232 14.20 16.74 2.32
CA ARG A 232 14.98 17.87 1.79
C ARG A 232 16.09 17.43 0.84
N GLU A 233 16.76 16.33 1.12
CA GLU A 233 17.78 15.75 0.24
C GLU A 233 17.17 15.33 -1.10
N VAL A 234 16.04 14.60 -1.07
CA VAL A 234 15.34 14.14 -2.27
C VAL A 234 14.80 15.32 -3.08
N GLU A 235 14.22 16.31 -2.41
CA GLU A 235 13.74 17.54 -3.06
C GLU A 235 14.87 18.28 -3.78
N ALA A 236 15.97 18.54 -3.11
CA ALA A 236 17.11 19.24 -3.70
C ALA A 236 17.74 18.48 -4.87
N ALA A 237 17.79 17.15 -4.79
CA ALA A 237 18.34 16.31 -5.85
C ALA A 237 17.43 16.19 -7.08
N ASN A 238 16.10 16.22 -6.91
CA ASN A 238 15.15 15.96 -8.01
C ASN A 238 14.56 17.25 -8.61
N LEU A 239 14.41 18.32 -7.83
CA LEU A 239 13.84 19.60 -8.28
C LEU A 239 14.94 20.66 -8.41
N SER A 240 16.08 20.30 -9.00
CA SER A 240 17.19 21.20 -9.30
C SER A 240 16.82 22.18 -10.41
N ASP A 241 17.62 23.26 -10.57
CA ASP A 241 17.45 24.21 -11.67
C ASP A 241 17.46 23.49 -13.03
N THR A 242 18.32 22.48 -13.19
CA THR A 242 18.35 21.64 -14.41
C THR A 242 17.03 20.92 -14.68
N PHE A 243 16.33 20.48 -13.62
CA PHE A 243 14.99 19.87 -13.77
C PHE A 243 13.99 20.91 -14.32
N TRP A 244 13.96 22.10 -13.73
CA TRP A 244 13.00 23.14 -14.12
C TRP A 244 13.31 23.72 -15.52
N ASP A 245 14.57 23.97 -15.81
CA ASP A 245 15.00 24.64 -17.04
C ASP A 245 15.06 23.71 -18.25
N ILE A 246 15.27 22.39 -18.05
CA ILE A 246 15.48 21.46 -19.15
C ILE A 246 14.44 20.35 -19.15
N ALA A 247 14.36 19.54 -18.08
CA ALA A 247 13.55 18.34 -18.10
C ALA A 247 12.05 18.64 -18.18
N LEU A 248 11.55 19.61 -17.40
CA LEU A 248 10.14 19.97 -17.42
C LEU A 248 9.73 20.63 -18.74
N VAL A 249 10.59 21.48 -19.30
CA VAL A 249 10.32 22.15 -20.60
C VAL A 249 10.17 21.11 -21.70
N GLN A 250 11.01 20.08 -21.75
CA GLN A 250 10.88 18.98 -22.71
C GLN A 250 9.55 18.22 -22.61
N TYR A 251 9.00 18.07 -21.39
CA TYR A 251 7.67 17.44 -21.19
C TYR A 251 6.51 18.33 -21.66
N LEU A 252 6.68 19.65 -21.65
CA LEU A 252 5.63 20.59 -22.06
C LEU A 252 5.60 20.84 -23.59
N GLU A 253 6.70 20.51 -24.27
CA GLU A 253 6.84 20.70 -25.73
C GLU A 253 6.43 19.46 -26.55
N THR A 254 6.12 18.31 -25.89
CA THR A 254 5.65 17.07 -26.51
C THR A 254 4.15 16.87 -26.34
#